data_0a11329e021c003c536b943f8152d6c1
#
_entry.id   0a11329e021c003c536b943f8152d6c1
#
_cell.length_a   1.000
_cell.length_b   1.000
_cell.length_c   1.000
_cell.angle_alpha   90.00
_cell.angle_beta   90.00
_cell.angle_gamma   90.00
#
_symmetry.space_group_name_H-M   'P 1'
#
loop_
_entity.id
_entity.type
_entity.pdbx_description
1 polymer ?
#
loop_
_entity_poly.entity_id
_entity_poly.type
_entity_poly.pdbx_seq_one_letter_code
_entity_poly.pdbx_strand_id
1 'polypeptide(L)'
;MRILVVVLLLAGCAGLRAHGQQGDISAGAVTVHRATKFDVSPPLRSLRGLRATADAPDCEGAACGTSPGDLDANQDQKPEEVAPAPVITAAGAAVEQQTQGKRPAVPMLESFDGLGSGFTGPQGTATFRNPSDNSLAVGPDHIVQIVNTRIAVYSKKGAHYDKTGTVIYGPVATNAIFTGFGGACEARDNGDAVVRYDQLAKRWLIVMPIFGRIAPGEFSEKGKPALPGEVDNPGPAAAPPANPPQPPPHTPHQGPVKKEGTFAMCYAVSVGPDPLGAYYRYAFERTLFPDYPRPAIWPDGYYVPTSTGDDVIQKHDCIADRNKMLLGQPATEQCIIIDGVNFLNNADIDGQKLPPAGAPNIMMAAGGTQLKKIFEDDGIFVWKVHVDWTTPANTKADGPVKIAVAPYHYLCNGQLTNCVPQPDTDRRLDVQGDKIMQRVVYRKIGNHESILAAHSVATQAGGGGVRWYEFRLDKKRDAYLFQQGTYAPDSFYRWIPSIAMDKKGDIGVGYSFGGIPNYAGQRFAARRENDPKGVLSFHETVLATGEAAQKNTLRWEDYTTTAIDPSDDCTFWYVGDYLKTGDENYRTRIGAFRVPGCKGDR
;
A
#
# COMPACT_ATOMS: atom_id res chain seq x y z
N MET A 1 84.03 -14.64 -15.37
CA MET A 1 83.00 -14.37 -14.34
C MET A 1 82.20 -13.16 -14.79
N ARG A 2 81.15 -13.40 -15.54
CA ARG A 2 80.25 -12.35 -16.03
C ARG A 2 78.85 -12.77 -15.63
N ILE A 3 78.23 -11.97 -14.80
CA ILE A 3 76.87 -12.15 -14.29
C ILE A 3 75.90 -11.60 -15.34
N LEU A 4 74.97 -12.45 -15.81
CA LEU A 4 73.91 -12.09 -16.74
C LEU A 4 72.67 -11.73 -15.90
N VAL A 5 72.24 -10.48 -15.99
CA VAL A 5 70.95 -10.04 -15.37
C VAL A 5 69.89 -10.18 -16.43
N VAL A 6 68.89 -11.06 -16.15
CA VAL A 6 67.67 -11.19 -16.96
C VAL A 6 66.61 -10.32 -16.35
N VAL A 7 66.16 -9.29 -17.08
CA VAL A 7 65.03 -8.46 -16.73
C VAL A 7 63.76 -9.09 -17.33
N LEU A 8 62.90 -9.60 -16.47
CA LEU A 8 61.53 -10.03 -16.86
C LEU A 8 60.59 -8.81 -16.87
N LEU A 9 60.12 -8.44 -18.05
CA LEU A 9 59.03 -7.51 -18.23
C LEU A 9 57.70 -8.25 -17.99
N LEU A 10 57.02 -7.98 -16.86
CA LEU A 10 55.64 -8.35 -16.62
C LEU A 10 54.72 -7.29 -17.23
N ALA A 11 54.06 -7.64 -18.33
CA ALA A 11 52.98 -6.87 -18.90
C ALA A 11 51.73 -7.06 -18.01
N GLY A 12 51.42 -6.06 -17.19
CA GLY A 12 50.17 -6.01 -16.41
C GLY A 12 49.00 -5.62 -17.31
N CYS A 13 48.11 -6.56 -17.59
CA CYS A 13 46.78 -6.24 -18.08
C CYS A 13 45.98 -5.56 -16.96
N ALA A 14 45.90 -4.23 -17.01
CA ALA A 14 44.95 -3.47 -16.20
C ALA A 14 43.54 -3.68 -16.76
N GLY A 15 42.82 -4.62 -16.17
CA GLY A 15 41.38 -4.73 -16.35
C GLY A 15 40.71 -3.52 -15.74
N LEU A 16 40.20 -2.62 -16.56
CA LEU A 16 39.29 -1.56 -16.16
C LEU A 16 38.01 -2.23 -15.60
N ARG A 17 37.94 -2.37 -14.27
CA ARG A 17 36.67 -2.56 -13.58
C ARG A 17 35.98 -1.20 -13.61
N ALA A 18 34.94 -1.08 -14.43
CA ALA A 18 33.97 -0.04 -14.28
C ALA A 18 33.26 -0.25 -12.91
N HIS A 19 33.73 0.45 -11.88
CA HIS A 19 32.97 0.66 -10.66
C HIS A 19 31.91 1.69 -11.05
N GLY A 20 30.67 1.22 -11.29
CA GLY A 20 29.52 2.09 -11.17
C GLY A 20 29.56 2.68 -9.76
N GLN A 21 29.64 3.99 -9.66
CA GLN A 21 29.47 4.69 -8.39
C GLN A 21 28.04 4.38 -7.89
N GLN A 22 27.95 3.40 -7.02
CA GLN A 22 26.81 3.24 -6.12
C GLN A 22 26.89 4.45 -5.18
N GLY A 23 26.05 5.47 -5.42
CA GLY A 23 25.96 6.60 -4.52
C GLY A 23 25.67 6.05 -3.13
N ASP A 24 26.46 6.43 -2.14
CA ASP A 24 26.20 6.11 -0.73
C ASP A 24 24.84 6.69 -0.35
N ILE A 25 23.83 5.83 -0.24
CA ILE A 25 22.50 6.21 0.22
C ILE A 25 22.56 6.17 1.74
N SER A 26 22.74 7.33 2.34
CA SER A 26 22.69 7.49 3.78
C SER A 26 21.23 7.60 4.23
N ALA A 27 20.82 6.77 5.21
CA ALA A 27 19.63 7.07 6.00
C ALA A 27 19.84 8.41 6.70
N GLY A 28 18.89 9.33 6.56
CA GLY A 28 18.93 10.64 7.19
C GLY A 28 18.93 10.54 8.72
N ALA A 29 19.25 11.63 9.39
CA ALA A 29 19.13 11.71 10.84
C ALA A 29 17.68 11.45 11.27
N VAL A 30 17.52 10.72 12.39
CA VAL A 30 16.21 10.44 12.98
C VAL A 30 15.59 11.73 13.49
N THR A 31 14.34 11.99 13.10
CA THR A 31 13.51 13.05 13.69
C THR A 31 12.49 12.42 14.64
N VAL A 32 12.25 13.09 15.78
CA VAL A 32 11.28 12.63 16.78
C VAL A 32 10.12 13.61 16.82
N HIS A 33 8.92 13.09 16.54
CA HIS A 33 7.69 13.86 16.62
C HIS A 33 6.90 13.42 17.84
N ARG A 34 6.42 14.37 18.64
CA ARG A 34 5.44 14.08 19.70
C ARG A 34 4.05 14.18 19.09
N ALA A 35 3.12 13.35 19.57
CA ALA A 35 1.71 13.54 19.21
C ALA A 35 1.29 14.97 19.56
N THR A 36 0.89 15.73 18.57
CA THR A 36 0.40 17.11 18.74
C THR A 36 -0.90 17.12 19.48
N LYS A 37 -1.69 16.04 19.30
CA LYS A 37 -2.93 15.79 20.00
C LYS A 37 -3.14 14.31 20.22
N PHE A 38 -3.73 13.94 21.36
CA PHE A 38 -4.19 12.60 21.64
C PHE A 38 -5.35 12.61 22.63
N ASP A 39 -6.26 11.65 22.52
CA ASP A 39 -7.41 11.46 23.41
C ASP A 39 -7.97 10.03 23.30
N VAL A 40 -9.15 9.83 23.90
CA VAL A 40 -9.96 8.62 23.78
C VAL A 40 -11.33 9.01 23.19
N SER A 41 -11.71 8.35 22.10
CA SER A 41 -13.02 8.59 21.46
C SER A 41 -14.19 8.02 22.30
N PRO A 42 -15.40 8.51 22.10
CA PRO A 42 -16.60 7.72 22.40
C PRO A 42 -16.58 6.40 21.59
N PRO A 43 -17.32 5.35 22.02
CA PRO A 43 -17.49 4.16 21.21
C PRO A 43 -18.06 4.48 19.83
N LEU A 44 -17.46 3.93 18.75
CA LEU A 44 -17.90 4.19 17.38
C LEU A 44 -19.37 3.87 17.16
N ARG A 45 -19.90 2.84 17.86
CA ARG A 45 -21.33 2.51 17.83
C ARG A 45 -22.26 3.62 18.32
N SER A 46 -21.80 4.52 19.19
CA SER A 46 -22.60 5.64 19.70
C SER A 46 -22.67 6.80 18.70
N LEU A 47 -21.82 6.82 17.69
CA LEU A 47 -21.77 7.81 16.63
C LEU A 47 -22.68 7.46 15.43
N ARG A 48 -23.62 6.52 15.59
CA ARG A 48 -24.56 6.07 14.54
C ARG A 48 -25.44 7.17 13.93
N GLY A 49 -25.58 8.31 14.60
CA GLY A 49 -26.33 9.48 14.09
C GLY A 49 -25.58 10.33 13.08
N LEU A 50 -24.29 10.08 12.88
CA LEU A 50 -23.54 10.69 11.81
C LEU A 50 -23.96 10.03 10.51
N ARG A 51 -24.94 10.63 9.83
CA ARG A 51 -25.19 10.32 8.42
C ARG A 51 -23.87 10.57 7.69
N ALA A 52 -23.60 9.80 6.63
CA ALA A 52 -22.68 10.25 5.62
C ALA A 52 -23.14 11.67 5.26
N THR A 53 -22.56 12.69 5.90
CA THR A 53 -22.87 14.08 5.55
C THR A 53 -22.61 14.18 4.08
N ALA A 54 -23.60 14.71 3.38
CA ALA A 54 -23.44 15.08 1.99
C ALA A 54 -22.06 15.72 1.87
N ASP A 55 -21.27 15.17 1.01
CA ASP A 55 -19.92 15.51 0.63
C ASP A 55 -19.37 16.77 1.30
N ALA A 56 -18.30 16.62 2.09
CA ALA A 56 -17.38 17.74 2.26
C ALA A 56 -17.15 18.30 0.85
N PRO A 57 -17.28 19.62 0.62
CA PRO A 57 -17.21 20.19 -0.71
C PRO A 57 -16.03 19.57 -1.43
N ASP A 58 -16.28 19.07 -2.64
CA ASP A 58 -15.27 18.44 -3.46
C ASP A 58 -14.02 19.30 -3.40
N CYS A 59 -12.98 18.74 -2.86
CA CYS A 59 -11.68 19.32 -2.99
C CYS A 59 -11.26 19.13 -4.45
N GLU A 60 -11.84 19.90 -5.36
CA GLU A 60 -11.37 19.99 -6.72
C GLU A 60 -10.18 20.95 -6.79
N GLY A 61 -9.06 20.44 -7.27
CA GLY A 61 -7.89 21.23 -7.62
C GLY A 61 -6.85 21.42 -6.51
N ALA A 62 -5.83 22.18 -6.83
CA ALA A 62 -4.61 22.46 -6.05
C ALA A 62 -4.81 22.95 -4.59
N ALA A 63 -6.03 23.30 -4.20
CA ALA A 63 -6.38 23.71 -2.84
C ALA A 63 -6.41 22.54 -1.85
N CYS A 64 -6.57 21.30 -2.29
CA CYS A 64 -6.63 20.13 -1.43
C CYS A 64 -5.33 19.36 -1.30
N GLY A 65 -4.25 19.86 -1.89
CA GLY A 65 -2.94 19.21 -1.77
C GLY A 65 -2.91 17.81 -2.39
N THR A 66 -3.77 17.54 -3.40
CA THR A 66 -3.56 16.40 -4.27
C THR A 66 -2.16 16.48 -4.84
N SER A 67 -1.45 15.36 -4.85
CA SER A 67 -0.19 15.23 -5.56
C SER A 67 -0.38 15.78 -6.99
N PRO A 68 0.53 16.58 -7.55
CA PRO A 68 0.47 16.93 -8.96
C PRO A 68 0.27 15.71 -9.88
N GLY A 69 0.77 14.53 -9.52
CA GLY A 69 0.50 13.27 -10.23
C GLY A 69 -0.96 12.83 -10.21
N ASP A 70 -1.69 13.12 -9.13
CA ASP A 70 -3.12 12.79 -9.04
C ASP A 70 -3.99 13.76 -9.86
N LEU A 71 -3.55 15.01 -10.05
CA LEU A 71 -4.23 15.99 -10.90
C LEU A 71 -4.07 15.65 -12.39
N ASP A 72 -2.90 15.14 -12.79
CA ASP A 72 -2.65 14.74 -14.18
C ASP A 72 -3.42 13.46 -14.57
N ALA A 73 -3.74 12.60 -13.61
CA ALA A 73 -4.52 11.39 -13.87
C ALA A 73 -5.99 11.67 -14.30
N ASN A 74 -6.53 12.84 -13.96
CA ASN A 74 -7.87 13.27 -14.35
C ASN A 74 -7.90 14.18 -15.59
N GLN A 75 -6.75 14.66 -16.07
CA GLN A 75 -6.71 15.38 -17.32
C GLN A 75 -6.90 14.40 -18.48
N ASP A 76 -7.70 14.80 -19.48
CA ASP A 76 -7.91 14.08 -20.74
C ASP A 76 -6.56 13.84 -21.46
N GLN A 77 -5.80 12.86 -20.97
CA GLN A 77 -4.61 12.44 -21.68
C GLN A 77 -5.06 11.86 -23.01
N LYS A 78 -4.53 12.43 -24.09
CA LYS A 78 -4.60 11.81 -25.42
C LYS A 78 -4.17 10.35 -25.25
N PRO A 79 -4.77 9.39 -25.99
CA PRO A 79 -4.30 8.02 -25.99
C PRO A 79 -2.78 8.03 -26.16
N GLU A 80 -2.04 7.70 -25.13
CA GLU A 80 -0.60 7.54 -25.25
C GLU A 80 -0.35 6.45 -26.29
N GLU A 81 0.56 6.72 -27.21
CA GLU A 81 1.05 5.73 -28.13
C GLU A 81 1.55 4.53 -27.31
N VAL A 82 0.90 3.38 -27.47
CA VAL A 82 1.22 2.19 -26.68
C VAL A 82 2.69 1.86 -26.92
N ALA A 83 3.53 2.09 -25.92
CA ALA A 83 4.91 1.73 -26.01
C ALA A 83 5.04 0.24 -26.38
N PRO A 84 5.95 -0.13 -27.28
CA PRO A 84 6.12 -1.52 -27.66
C PRO A 84 6.40 -2.38 -26.42
N ALA A 85 5.81 -3.59 -26.41
CA ALA A 85 5.99 -4.53 -25.30
C ALA A 85 7.50 -4.72 -25.02
N PRO A 86 7.96 -4.64 -23.76
CA PRO A 86 9.37 -4.80 -23.44
C PRO A 86 9.87 -6.21 -23.78
N VAL A 87 11.12 -6.31 -24.20
CA VAL A 87 11.74 -7.62 -24.42
C VAL A 87 12.12 -8.24 -23.08
N ILE A 88 11.43 -9.31 -22.71
CA ILE A 88 11.73 -10.05 -21.48
C ILE A 88 13.01 -10.85 -21.68
N THR A 89 13.98 -10.72 -20.78
CA THR A 89 15.23 -11.48 -20.83
C THR A 89 14.99 -12.97 -20.62
N ALA A 90 15.88 -13.83 -21.12
CA ALA A 90 15.78 -15.28 -20.88
C ALA A 90 15.76 -15.64 -19.39
N ALA A 91 16.51 -14.91 -18.55
CA ALA A 91 16.49 -15.12 -17.10
C ALA A 91 15.18 -14.67 -16.44
N GLY A 92 14.56 -13.59 -16.94
CA GLY A 92 13.22 -13.16 -16.50
C GLY A 92 12.13 -14.16 -16.90
N ALA A 93 12.17 -14.64 -18.14
CA ALA A 93 11.25 -15.63 -18.67
C ALA A 93 11.37 -17.00 -17.98
N ALA A 94 12.56 -17.39 -17.51
CA ALA A 94 12.79 -18.67 -16.83
C ALA A 94 12.00 -18.85 -15.51
N VAL A 95 11.53 -17.76 -14.92
CA VAL A 95 10.71 -17.80 -13.69
C VAL A 95 9.22 -17.53 -13.97
N GLU A 96 8.82 -17.47 -15.24
CA GLU A 96 7.41 -17.34 -15.63
C GLU A 96 6.69 -18.69 -15.62
N GLN A 97 5.60 -18.76 -14.87
CA GLN A 97 4.66 -19.86 -14.91
C GLN A 97 3.64 -19.58 -16.02
N GLN A 98 3.85 -20.20 -17.17
CA GLN A 98 3.05 -20.00 -18.40
C GLN A 98 1.84 -20.94 -18.52
N THR A 99 1.47 -21.60 -17.45
CA THR A 99 0.30 -22.51 -17.40
C THR A 99 -0.40 -22.39 -16.05
N GLN A 100 -1.68 -22.66 -16.06
CA GLN A 100 -2.45 -22.80 -14.83
C GLN A 100 -1.86 -23.86 -13.91
N GLY A 101 -2.07 -23.69 -12.60
CA GLY A 101 -1.73 -24.71 -11.63
C GLY A 101 -2.46 -26.03 -11.92
N LYS A 102 -1.77 -27.16 -11.69
CA LYS A 102 -2.30 -28.49 -12.01
C LYS A 102 -3.30 -29.03 -10.98
N ARG A 103 -3.34 -28.45 -9.77
CA ARG A 103 -4.31 -28.83 -8.73
C ARG A 103 -5.66 -28.17 -9.01
N PRO A 104 -6.78 -28.79 -8.60
CA PRO A 104 -8.08 -28.13 -8.64
C PRO A 104 -8.03 -26.75 -7.96
N ALA A 105 -8.84 -25.81 -8.44
CA ALA A 105 -8.98 -24.48 -7.86
C ALA A 105 -9.28 -24.56 -6.35
N VAL A 106 -8.71 -23.65 -5.58
CA VAL A 106 -9.00 -23.56 -4.14
C VAL A 106 -10.45 -23.13 -3.96
N PRO A 107 -11.25 -23.86 -3.16
CA PRO A 107 -12.65 -23.49 -2.97
C PRO A 107 -12.79 -22.17 -2.21
N MET A 108 -13.71 -21.34 -2.67
CA MET A 108 -14.15 -20.15 -1.96
C MET A 108 -15.05 -20.54 -0.80
N LEU A 109 -14.77 -20.02 0.39
CA LEU A 109 -15.54 -20.28 1.61
C LEU A 109 -16.63 -19.25 1.82
N GLU A 110 -16.30 -17.97 1.58
CA GLU A 110 -17.19 -16.82 1.73
C GLU A 110 -16.98 -15.88 0.55
N SER A 111 -18.05 -15.20 0.13
CA SER A 111 -17.97 -14.15 -0.88
C SER A 111 -19.17 -13.21 -0.79
N PHE A 112 -18.91 -11.90 -0.66
CA PHE A 112 -19.95 -10.87 -0.57
C PHE A 112 -19.43 -9.54 -1.10
N ASP A 113 -20.36 -8.65 -1.51
CA ASP A 113 -20.01 -7.31 -1.96
C ASP A 113 -19.63 -6.43 -0.76
N GLY A 114 -18.49 -5.73 -0.90
CA GLY A 114 -18.03 -4.71 0.02
C GLY A 114 -18.46 -3.31 -0.39
N LEU A 115 -17.74 -2.29 0.14
CA LEU A 115 -17.97 -0.88 -0.18
C LEU A 115 -17.81 -0.63 -1.70
N GLY A 116 -18.60 0.27 -2.26
CA GLY A 116 -18.61 0.64 -3.68
C GLY A 116 -20.01 0.90 -4.20
N SER A 117 -20.17 1.01 -5.51
CA SER A 117 -21.45 1.27 -6.20
C SER A 117 -22.56 0.36 -5.69
N GLY A 118 -23.72 0.96 -5.35
CA GLY A 118 -24.90 0.24 -4.87
C GLY A 118 -24.79 -0.31 -3.44
N PHE A 119 -23.71 -0.03 -2.71
CA PHE A 119 -23.56 -0.45 -1.32
C PHE A 119 -24.55 0.31 -0.42
N THR A 120 -25.24 -0.44 0.45
CA THR A 120 -26.14 0.11 1.44
C THR A 120 -25.89 -0.56 2.78
N GLY A 121 -25.85 0.24 3.85
CA GLY A 121 -25.67 -0.25 5.21
C GLY A 121 -26.57 0.45 6.22
N PRO A 122 -26.35 0.21 7.53
CA PRO A 122 -27.17 0.82 8.58
C PRO A 122 -27.18 2.35 8.60
N GLN A 123 -26.15 3.00 8.03
CA GLN A 123 -26.04 4.45 7.91
C GLN A 123 -26.51 4.98 6.54
N GLY A 124 -27.09 4.13 5.69
CA GLY A 124 -27.64 4.49 4.39
C GLY A 124 -26.72 4.12 3.24
N THR A 125 -26.60 5.02 2.25
CA THR A 125 -25.74 4.92 1.07
C THR A 125 -24.66 5.99 1.14
N ALA A 126 -23.60 5.84 0.32
CA ALA A 126 -22.55 6.85 0.18
C ALA A 126 -22.11 6.95 -1.28
N THR A 127 -21.47 8.05 -1.62
CA THR A 127 -20.69 8.22 -2.83
C THR A 127 -19.28 7.66 -2.62
N PHE A 128 -18.66 7.19 -3.68
CA PHE A 128 -17.33 6.58 -3.65
C PHE A 128 -16.43 7.27 -4.65
N ARG A 129 -15.18 7.52 -4.27
CA ARG A 129 -14.15 8.16 -5.09
C ARG A 129 -13.22 7.11 -5.68
N ASN A 130 -12.65 7.40 -6.84
CA ASN A 130 -11.57 6.63 -7.44
C ASN A 130 -10.22 7.28 -7.11
N PRO A 131 -9.18 6.43 -6.95
CA PRO A 131 -9.20 4.97 -6.88
C PRO A 131 -9.86 4.47 -5.60
N SER A 132 -10.08 3.14 -5.49
CA SER A 132 -10.74 2.58 -4.30
C SER A 132 -9.85 2.49 -3.07
N ASP A 133 -8.54 2.37 -3.24
CA ASP A 133 -7.56 2.23 -2.14
C ASP A 133 -7.96 1.13 -1.16
N ASN A 134 -8.22 -0.07 -1.68
CA ASN A 134 -8.81 -1.16 -0.93
C ASN A 134 -7.97 -1.59 0.27
N SER A 135 -8.50 -1.39 1.46
CA SER A 135 -7.90 -1.86 2.71
C SER A 135 -8.86 -2.75 3.48
N LEU A 136 -8.40 -3.93 3.87
CA LEU A 136 -9.18 -4.93 4.59
C LEU A 136 -8.40 -5.43 5.79
N ALA A 137 -9.05 -5.53 6.94
CA ALA A 137 -8.52 -6.22 8.10
C ALA A 137 -9.56 -7.17 8.69
N VAL A 138 -9.10 -8.29 9.22
CA VAL A 138 -9.95 -9.36 9.76
C VAL A 138 -9.57 -9.61 11.20
N GLY A 139 -10.57 -9.53 12.08
CA GLY A 139 -10.48 -9.90 13.48
C GLY A 139 -11.20 -11.22 13.77
N PRO A 140 -11.34 -11.61 15.04
CA PRO A 140 -12.05 -12.85 15.42
C PRO A 140 -13.51 -12.89 14.97
N ASP A 141 -14.24 -11.78 15.09
CA ASP A 141 -15.68 -11.72 14.86
C ASP A 141 -16.10 -10.66 13.84
N HIS A 142 -15.18 -9.85 13.38
CA HIS A 142 -15.44 -8.70 12.51
C HIS A 142 -14.48 -8.65 11.33
N ILE A 143 -14.98 -8.05 10.25
CA ILE A 143 -14.19 -7.62 9.10
C ILE A 143 -14.37 -6.11 9.00
N VAL A 144 -13.27 -5.36 8.86
CA VAL A 144 -13.29 -3.91 8.64
C VAL A 144 -12.71 -3.65 7.26
N GLN A 145 -13.46 -2.91 6.46
CA GLN A 145 -13.01 -2.43 5.15
C GLN A 145 -12.98 -0.91 5.14
N ILE A 146 -11.92 -0.37 4.56
CA ILE A 146 -11.83 1.03 4.18
C ILE A 146 -11.61 1.08 2.67
N VAL A 147 -12.33 1.97 2.01
CA VAL A 147 -12.07 2.38 0.62
C VAL A 147 -11.95 3.88 0.61
N ASN A 148 -10.95 4.41 -0.06
CA ASN A 148 -10.63 5.84 -0.17
C ASN A 148 -11.13 6.66 1.04
N THR A 149 -12.35 7.20 1.03
CA THR A 149 -12.93 8.04 2.09
C THR A 149 -14.05 7.37 2.89
N ARG A 150 -14.24 6.06 2.80
CA ARG A 150 -15.37 5.37 3.45
C ARG A 150 -14.92 4.14 4.22
N ILE A 151 -15.57 3.91 5.36
CA ILE A 151 -15.38 2.74 6.23
C ILE A 151 -16.68 1.97 6.45
N ALA A 152 -16.59 0.65 6.48
CA ALA A 152 -17.65 -0.24 6.91
C ALA A 152 -17.12 -1.39 7.77
N VAL A 153 -17.99 -1.91 8.64
CA VAL A 153 -17.72 -3.08 9.47
C VAL A 153 -18.75 -4.15 9.18
N TYR A 154 -18.27 -5.36 8.97
CA TYR A 154 -19.08 -6.53 8.68
C TYR A 154 -18.94 -7.57 9.79
N SER A 155 -20.02 -8.35 10.01
CA SER A 155 -19.95 -9.54 10.83
C SER A 155 -19.04 -10.59 10.20
N LYS A 156 -18.34 -11.35 11.03
CA LYS A 156 -17.67 -12.60 10.64
C LYS A 156 -18.25 -13.72 11.50
N LYS A 157 -18.66 -14.82 10.85
CA LYS A 157 -19.19 -16.00 11.55
C LYS A 157 -18.16 -16.50 12.57
N GLY A 158 -18.60 -16.63 13.81
CA GLY A 158 -17.75 -17.01 14.94
C GLY A 158 -18.53 -17.04 16.25
N ALA A 159 -17.94 -16.54 17.32
CA ALA A 159 -18.55 -16.55 18.64
C ALA A 159 -19.76 -15.61 18.77
N HIS A 160 -19.77 -14.50 18.02
CA HIS A 160 -20.78 -13.43 18.17
C HIS A 160 -21.77 -13.36 17.01
N TYR A 161 -21.49 -13.98 15.86
CA TYR A 161 -22.34 -13.90 14.68
C TYR A 161 -22.49 -15.26 13.99
N ASP A 162 -23.70 -15.55 13.55
CA ASP A 162 -24.03 -16.79 12.81
C ASP A 162 -23.69 -16.69 11.32
N LYS A 163 -23.53 -15.46 10.80
CA LYS A 163 -23.30 -15.17 9.38
C LYS A 163 -22.12 -14.24 9.18
N THR A 164 -21.41 -14.45 8.08
CA THR A 164 -20.38 -13.56 7.56
C THR A 164 -20.99 -12.56 6.56
N GLY A 165 -20.43 -11.33 6.50
CA GLY A 165 -20.75 -10.34 5.47
C GLY A 165 -21.99 -9.50 5.75
N THR A 166 -22.64 -9.63 6.91
CA THR A 166 -23.70 -8.70 7.29
C THR A 166 -23.09 -7.36 7.68
N VAL A 167 -23.52 -6.27 7.03
CA VAL A 167 -23.06 -4.92 7.35
C VAL A 167 -23.62 -4.52 8.71
N ILE A 168 -22.76 -4.28 9.68
CA ILE A 168 -23.15 -3.90 11.05
C ILE A 168 -22.89 -2.43 11.35
N TYR A 169 -22.05 -1.76 10.55
CA TYR A 169 -21.75 -0.33 10.63
C TYR A 169 -21.26 0.18 9.26
N GLY A 170 -21.60 1.41 8.90
CA GLY A 170 -21.22 2.06 7.65
C GLY A 170 -22.32 1.96 6.56
N PRO A 171 -22.07 2.56 5.38
CA PRO A 171 -20.88 3.34 5.06
C PRO A 171 -20.89 4.69 5.77
N VAL A 172 -19.76 5.09 6.34
CA VAL A 172 -19.55 6.44 6.88
C VAL A 172 -18.20 6.97 6.42
N ALA A 173 -17.98 8.28 6.50
CA ALA A 173 -16.69 8.88 6.23
C ALA A 173 -15.61 8.29 7.15
N THR A 174 -14.40 8.08 6.66
CA THR A 174 -13.32 7.46 7.44
C THR A 174 -12.95 8.32 8.65
N ASN A 175 -12.98 9.65 8.50
CA ASN A 175 -12.73 10.58 9.60
C ASN A 175 -13.83 10.59 10.68
N ALA A 176 -14.96 9.89 10.51
CA ALA A 176 -15.97 9.75 11.55
C ALA A 176 -15.40 9.19 12.86
N ILE A 177 -14.32 8.39 12.78
CA ILE A 177 -13.62 7.87 13.96
C ILE A 177 -12.95 8.99 14.78
N PHE A 178 -12.70 10.16 14.16
CA PHE A 178 -12.11 11.34 14.79
C PHE A 178 -13.14 12.38 15.23
N THR A 179 -14.45 12.08 15.17
CA THR A 179 -15.50 13.00 15.64
C THR A 179 -15.25 13.45 17.07
N GLY A 180 -15.25 14.76 17.31
CA GLY A 180 -14.94 15.41 18.59
C GLY A 180 -13.44 15.46 18.92
N PHE A 181 -12.57 14.97 18.04
CA PHE A 181 -11.12 15.08 18.20
C PHE A 181 -10.63 16.51 17.92
N GLY A 182 -11.23 17.21 16.95
CA GLY A 182 -10.82 18.53 16.47
C GLY A 182 -9.61 18.51 15.56
N GLY A 183 -9.35 19.66 14.93
CA GLY A 183 -8.24 19.83 13.98
C GLY A 183 -8.42 19.04 12.69
N ALA A 184 -7.33 18.90 11.92
CA ALA A 184 -7.37 18.34 10.58
C ALA A 184 -7.85 16.87 10.52
N CYS A 185 -7.58 16.07 11.54
CA CYS A 185 -8.03 14.67 11.58
C CYS A 185 -9.57 14.52 11.63
N GLU A 186 -10.27 15.47 12.27
CA GLU A 186 -11.74 15.49 12.27
C GLU A 186 -12.30 16.16 11.02
N ALA A 187 -11.66 17.26 10.60
CA ALA A 187 -12.21 18.13 9.56
C ALA A 187 -12.00 17.62 8.12
N ARG A 188 -11.04 16.69 7.92
CA ARG A 188 -10.60 16.28 6.57
C ARG A 188 -10.69 14.77 6.40
N ASP A 189 -11.05 14.35 5.19
CA ASP A 189 -11.09 12.95 4.74
C ASP A 189 -10.51 12.92 3.32
N ASN A 190 -9.18 12.81 3.23
CA ASN A 190 -8.47 13.00 1.97
C ASN A 190 -8.29 11.70 1.18
N GLY A 191 -8.62 10.53 1.74
CA GLY A 191 -8.38 9.23 1.14
C GLY A 191 -7.20 8.49 1.78
N ASP A 192 -6.74 7.42 1.16
CA ASP A 192 -5.57 6.60 1.51
C ASP A 192 -5.56 6.06 2.95
N ALA A 193 -6.69 6.03 3.62
CA ALA A 193 -6.75 5.46 4.95
C ALA A 193 -6.62 3.92 4.91
N VAL A 194 -5.81 3.38 5.82
CA VAL A 194 -5.51 1.95 5.88
C VAL A 194 -5.89 1.38 7.23
N VAL A 195 -6.57 0.24 7.24
CA VAL A 195 -6.87 -0.53 8.45
C VAL A 195 -5.97 -1.77 8.56
N ARG A 196 -5.52 -2.07 9.79
CA ARG A 196 -4.83 -3.32 10.16
C ARG A 196 -5.44 -3.90 11.43
N TYR A 197 -5.35 -5.21 11.56
CA TYR A 197 -5.68 -5.88 12.82
C TYR A 197 -4.38 -6.32 13.50
N ASP A 198 -4.04 -5.67 14.60
CA ASP A 198 -2.92 -6.05 15.45
C ASP A 198 -3.24 -7.34 16.20
N GLN A 199 -2.84 -8.46 15.63
CA GLN A 199 -3.10 -9.80 16.18
C GLN A 199 -2.41 -10.00 17.54
N LEU A 200 -1.30 -9.29 17.80
CA LEU A 200 -0.52 -9.42 19.02
C LEU A 200 -1.23 -8.78 20.21
N ALA A 201 -1.89 -7.64 19.97
CA ALA A 201 -2.61 -6.90 21.00
C ALA A 201 -4.14 -7.12 20.92
N LYS A 202 -4.65 -7.74 19.85
CA LYS A 202 -6.08 -7.87 19.52
C LYS A 202 -6.73 -6.49 19.44
N ARG A 203 -6.17 -5.62 18.58
CA ARG A 203 -6.59 -4.24 18.38
C ARG A 203 -6.71 -3.92 16.89
N TRP A 204 -7.59 -2.99 16.58
CA TRP A 204 -7.69 -2.40 15.25
C TRP A 204 -6.83 -1.15 15.21
N LEU A 205 -6.02 -1.03 14.18
CA LEU A 205 -5.23 0.14 13.85
C LEU A 205 -5.81 0.76 12.58
N ILE A 206 -6.14 2.03 12.63
CA ILE A 206 -6.49 2.83 11.45
C ILE A 206 -5.48 3.96 11.34
N VAL A 207 -4.93 4.13 10.15
CA VAL A 207 -3.98 5.18 9.80
C VAL A 207 -4.60 6.00 8.69
N MET A 208 -4.70 7.32 8.86
CA MET A 208 -5.34 8.23 7.91
C MET A 208 -4.43 9.44 7.66
N PRO A 209 -3.94 9.64 6.43
CA PRO A 209 -3.12 10.78 6.09
C PRO A 209 -3.95 12.06 5.92
N ILE A 210 -3.31 13.21 6.15
CA ILE A 210 -3.88 14.53 5.86
C ILE A 210 -3.02 15.21 4.80
N PHE A 211 -3.54 15.35 3.61
CA PHE A 211 -2.82 15.87 2.44
C PHE A 211 -2.79 17.40 2.36
N GLY A 212 -3.77 18.07 2.95
CA GLY A 212 -3.75 19.53 3.06
C GLY A 212 -2.76 20.00 4.13
N ARG A 213 -2.00 21.09 3.85
CA ARG A 213 -1.09 21.67 4.84
C ARG A 213 -1.87 22.19 6.04
N ILE A 214 -1.30 21.98 7.21
CA ILE A 214 -1.85 22.35 8.50
C ILE A 214 -1.16 23.62 8.96
N ALA A 215 -1.96 24.63 9.33
CA ALA A 215 -1.42 25.88 9.88
C ALA A 215 -0.77 25.63 11.26
N PRO A 216 0.26 26.40 11.64
CA PRO A 216 0.83 26.34 12.97
C PRO A 216 -0.25 26.55 14.05
N GLY A 217 -0.35 25.61 14.98
CA GLY A 217 -1.32 25.67 16.08
C GLY A 217 -2.72 25.10 15.80
N GLU A 218 -3.00 24.60 14.60
CA GLU A 218 -4.33 24.06 14.22
C GLU A 218 -4.83 22.95 15.16
N PHE A 219 -3.92 22.18 15.77
CA PHE A 219 -4.28 21.17 16.78
C PHE A 219 -4.33 21.70 18.22
N SER A 220 -3.85 22.93 18.47
CA SER A 220 -3.77 23.48 19.85
C SER A 220 -5.05 24.17 20.30
N GLU A 221 -5.95 24.54 19.41
CA GLU A 221 -7.20 25.18 19.77
C GLU A 221 -8.27 24.16 20.23
N LYS A 222 -8.70 24.32 21.47
CA LYS A 222 -9.88 23.60 21.99
C LYS A 222 -11.12 24.06 21.23
N GLY A 223 -11.65 23.20 20.36
CA GLY A 223 -13.07 23.12 20.12
C GLY A 223 -13.69 24.07 19.12
N LYS A 224 -12.99 24.56 18.11
CA LYS A 224 -13.66 25.08 16.90
C LYS A 224 -13.31 24.18 15.72
N PRO A 225 -14.29 23.46 15.13
CA PRO A 225 -14.11 22.92 13.79
C PRO A 225 -13.84 24.14 12.89
N ALA A 226 -12.83 24.05 12.01
CA ALA A 226 -12.69 25.02 10.93
C ALA A 226 -14.02 25.03 10.19
N LEU A 227 -14.71 26.16 10.16
CA LEU A 227 -15.97 26.30 9.45
C LEU A 227 -15.72 26.01 7.98
N PRO A 228 -16.54 25.16 7.33
CA PRO A 228 -16.46 25.02 5.89
C PRO A 228 -16.78 26.39 5.27
N GLY A 229 -15.79 27.05 4.66
CA GLY A 229 -16.02 28.27 3.90
C GLY A 229 -15.25 29.53 4.26
N GLU A 230 -14.31 29.53 5.18
CA GLU A 230 -13.32 30.64 5.25
C GLU A 230 -12.23 30.41 4.18
N VAL A 231 -12.66 30.47 2.93
CA VAL A 231 -11.81 30.88 1.83
C VAL A 231 -11.73 32.41 1.94
N ASP A 232 -10.53 32.96 2.01
CA ASP A 232 -10.31 34.39 1.84
C ASP A 232 -11.16 34.90 0.68
N ASN A 233 -12.15 35.70 0.98
CA ASN A 233 -13.09 36.25 0.03
C ASN A 233 -12.32 37.13 -0.96
N PRO A 234 -12.08 36.68 -2.21
CA PRO A 234 -11.56 37.59 -3.20
C PRO A 234 -12.67 38.62 -3.44
N GLY A 235 -12.39 39.88 -3.11
CA GLY A 235 -13.30 40.98 -3.40
C GLY A 235 -13.87 40.88 -4.82
N PRO A 236 -15.00 41.53 -5.11
CA PRO A 236 -15.76 41.37 -6.33
C PRO A 236 -14.88 41.45 -7.57
N ALA A 237 -14.92 40.41 -8.40
CA ALA A 237 -14.15 40.31 -9.62
C ALA A 237 -14.40 41.52 -10.50
N ALA A 238 -13.35 42.26 -10.82
CA ALA A 238 -13.39 43.31 -11.82
C ALA A 238 -13.72 42.68 -13.19
N ALA A 239 -14.59 43.33 -13.93
CA ALA A 239 -14.97 42.89 -15.29
C ALA A 239 -13.72 42.68 -16.17
N PRO A 240 -13.69 41.68 -17.04
CA PRO A 240 -12.53 41.41 -17.87
C PRO A 240 -12.25 42.58 -18.83
N PRO A 241 -10.99 42.93 -19.05
CA PRO A 241 -10.61 43.99 -19.99
C PRO A 241 -10.86 43.49 -21.43
N ALA A 242 -11.29 44.39 -22.31
CA ALA A 242 -11.72 44.13 -23.67
C ALA A 242 -10.62 43.71 -24.69
N ASN A 243 -9.36 43.59 -24.27
CA ASN A 243 -8.28 43.04 -25.10
C ASN A 243 -7.26 42.27 -24.22
N PRO A 244 -6.86 41.06 -24.63
CA PRO A 244 -5.83 40.35 -23.89
C PRO A 244 -4.46 41.01 -24.06
N PRO A 245 -3.72 41.30 -22.98
CA PRO A 245 -2.35 41.76 -23.08
C PRO A 245 -1.43 40.65 -23.59
N GLN A 246 -0.45 41.05 -24.41
CA GLN A 246 0.63 40.13 -24.82
C GLN A 246 1.39 39.61 -23.60
N PRO A 247 1.85 38.33 -23.63
CA PRO A 247 2.60 37.77 -22.50
C PRO A 247 3.92 38.55 -22.30
N PRO A 248 4.28 38.89 -21.05
CA PRO A 248 5.54 39.53 -20.76
C PRO A 248 6.74 38.63 -21.04
N PRO A 249 7.92 39.18 -21.34
CA PRO A 249 9.13 38.40 -21.57
C PRO A 249 9.48 37.58 -20.31
N HIS A 250 9.92 36.37 -20.53
CA HIS A 250 10.28 35.37 -19.51
C HIS A 250 11.14 35.99 -18.40
N THR A 251 10.57 36.18 -17.21
CA THR A 251 11.32 36.43 -15.98
C THR A 251 11.97 35.12 -15.50
N PRO A 252 13.18 35.17 -14.96
CA PRO A 252 13.85 33.98 -14.42
C PRO A 252 12.97 33.32 -13.36
N HIS A 253 12.84 32.00 -13.40
CA HIS A 253 12.13 31.21 -12.42
C HIS A 253 12.56 31.60 -11.01
N GLN A 254 11.69 32.25 -10.26
CA GLN A 254 11.82 32.32 -8.81
C GLN A 254 11.72 30.88 -8.30
N GLY A 255 12.69 30.46 -7.52
CA GLY A 255 12.70 29.15 -6.90
C GLY A 255 11.39 28.89 -6.13
N PRO A 256 11.01 27.64 -5.90
CA PRO A 256 9.71 27.30 -5.33
C PRO A 256 9.50 28.05 -4.02
N VAL A 257 8.41 28.83 -3.97
CA VAL A 257 7.96 29.47 -2.74
C VAL A 257 7.73 28.34 -1.72
N LYS A 258 8.51 28.30 -0.63
CA LYS A 258 8.27 27.36 0.46
C LYS A 258 6.86 27.63 1.00
N LYS A 259 5.92 26.75 0.69
CA LYS A 259 4.58 26.80 1.28
C LYS A 259 4.73 26.53 2.78
N GLU A 260 4.25 27.45 3.61
CA GLU A 260 4.26 27.29 5.07
C GLU A 260 3.29 26.19 5.50
N GLY A 261 3.56 25.57 6.66
CA GLY A 261 2.75 24.52 7.26
C GLY A 261 3.29 23.09 7.06
N THR A 262 2.74 22.19 7.86
CA THR A 262 3.07 20.76 7.89
C THR A 262 1.90 19.93 7.34
N PHE A 263 2.10 18.62 7.17
CA PHE A 263 1.04 17.64 6.94
C PHE A 263 0.76 16.89 8.25
N ALA A 264 -0.17 15.94 8.28
CA ALA A 264 -0.38 15.09 9.42
C ALA A 264 -0.62 13.64 9.05
N MET A 265 -0.34 12.77 10.02
CA MET A 265 -0.80 11.40 10.06
C MET A 265 -1.66 11.20 11.30
N CYS A 266 -2.90 10.76 11.09
CA CYS A 266 -3.87 10.48 12.13
C CYS A 266 -3.91 8.97 12.41
N TYR A 267 -3.83 8.59 13.66
CA TYR A 267 -3.88 7.20 14.08
C TYR A 267 -5.07 6.98 15.02
N ALA A 268 -5.75 5.87 14.84
CA ALA A 268 -6.75 5.38 15.78
C ALA A 268 -6.45 3.92 16.13
N VAL A 269 -6.25 3.63 17.42
CA VAL A 269 -5.99 2.27 17.95
C VAL A 269 -7.16 1.91 18.85
N SER A 270 -7.90 0.83 18.54
CA SER A 270 -9.05 0.44 19.35
C SER A 270 -8.66 0.09 20.78
N VAL A 271 -9.49 0.50 21.74
CA VAL A 271 -9.27 0.21 23.18
C VAL A 271 -9.46 -1.28 23.48
N GLY A 272 -10.26 -1.98 22.67
CA GLY A 272 -10.56 -3.40 22.78
C GLY A 272 -10.61 -4.11 21.43
N PRO A 273 -10.92 -5.40 21.41
CA PRO A 273 -10.99 -6.19 20.17
C PRO A 273 -12.21 -5.87 19.30
N ASP A 274 -13.18 -5.14 19.82
CA ASP A 274 -14.40 -4.73 19.10
C ASP A 274 -14.13 -3.44 18.29
N PRO A 275 -14.25 -3.47 16.95
CA PRO A 275 -14.02 -2.29 16.12
C PRO A 275 -15.06 -1.19 16.30
N LEU A 276 -16.21 -1.48 16.91
CA LEU A 276 -17.26 -0.51 17.23
C LEU A 276 -17.11 0.09 18.64
N GLY A 277 -16.03 -0.25 19.34
CA GLY A 277 -15.64 0.32 20.64
C GLY A 277 -15.03 1.71 20.53
N ALA A 278 -14.43 2.17 21.64
CA ALA A 278 -13.64 3.39 21.68
C ALA A 278 -12.24 3.19 21.08
N TYR A 279 -11.64 4.31 20.70
CA TYR A 279 -10.28 4.33 20.13
C TYR A 279 -9.39 5.34 20.85
N TYR A 280 -8.16 4.98 21.11
CA TYR A 280 -7.07 5.91 21.40
C TYR A 280 -6.69 6.58 20.08
N ARG A 281 -6.79 7.92 20.02
CA ARG A 281 -6.57 8.69 18.81
C ARG A 281 -5.36 9.58 18.96
N TYR A 282 -4.58 9.72 17.88
CA TYR A 282 -3.36 10.49 17.86
C TYR A 282 -3.23 11.25 16.54
N ALA A 283 -2.66 12.46 16.61
CA ALA A 283 -2.23 13.23 15.45
C ALA A 283 -0.74 13.52 15.57
N PHE A 284 0.00 13.22 14.50
CA PHE A 284 1.41 13.58 14.36
C PHE A 284 1.58 14.49 13.16
N GLU A 285 2.20 15.63 13.36
CA GLU A 285 2.58 16.51 12.26
C GLU A 285 3.78 15.93 11.51
N ARG A 286 3.75 15.99 10.17
CA ARG A 286 4.81 15.52 9.29
C ARG A 286 5.28 16.62 8.36
N THR A 287 6.58 16.70 8.14
CA THR A 287 7.19 17.71 7.26
C THR A 287 7.04 17.36 5.79
N LEU A 288 6.98 16.08 5.46
CA LEU A 288 6.83 15.57 4.09
C LEU A 288 5.39 15.12 3.84
N PHE A 289 4.97 15.20 2.59
CA PHE A 289 3.65 14.78 2.14
C PHE A 289 3.45 13.27 2.44
N PRO A 290 2.41 12.89 3.18
CA PRO A 290 2.27 11.53 3.72
C PRO A 290 1.44 10.60 2.83
N ASP A 291 1.67 10.64 1.52
CA ASP A 291 0.95 9.86 0.53
C ASP A 291 1.20 8.35 0.66
N TYR A 292 0.22 7.56 0.29
CA TYR A 292 0.29 6.10 0.17
C TYR A 292 0.84 5.41 1.44
N PRO A 293 0.20 5.57 2.62
CA PRO A 293 0.69 4.98 3.86
C PRO A 293 0.59 3.44 3.82
N ARG A 294 1.66 2.77 4.26
CA ARG A 294 1.75 1.30 4.29
C ARG A 294 2.00 0.78 5.70
N PRO A 295 1.02 0.91 6.60
CA PRO A 295 1.21 0.51 8.00
C PRO A 295 1.53 -0.97 8.13
N ALA A 296 2.54 -1.26 8.95
CA ALA A 296 3.00 -2.57 9.34
C ALA A 296 3.09 -2.68 10.87
N ILE A 297 2.67 -3.80 11.41
CA ILE A 297 2.68 -4.09 12.84
C ILE A 297 3.95 -4.87 13.18
N TRP A 298 4.71 -4.36 14.14
CA TRP A 298 5.86 -5.05 14.71
C TRP A 298 5.81 -4.98 16.24
N PRO A 299 6.50 -5.85 16.98
CA PRO A 299 6.36 -5.87 18.43
C PRO A 299 6.71 -4.55 19.13
N ASP A 300 7.65 -3.78 18.58
CA ASP A 300 8.16 -2.53 19.15
C ASP A 300 7.55 -1.26 18.54
N GLY A 301 6.79 -1.33 17.44
CA GLY A 301 6.25 -0.14 16.81
C GLY A 301 5.17 -0.41 15.76
N TYR A 302 4.43 0.64 15.40
CA TYR A 302 3.65 0.72 14.17
C TYR A 302 4.49 1.47 13.13
N TYR A 303 4.95 0.75 12.12
CA TYR A 303 5.79 1.26 11.05
C TYR A 303 4.91 1.78 9.93
N VAL A 304 5.04 3.03 9.55
CA VAL A 304 4.17 3.65 8.55
C VAL A 304 5.01 4.43 7.52
N PRO A 305 5.65 3.72 6.59
CA PRO A 305 6.32 4.37 5.49
C PRO A 305 5.31 5.04 4.57
N THR A 306 5.69 6.21 4.04
CA THR A 306 4.90 7.00 3.11
C THR A 306 5.73 7.43 1.92
N SER A 307 5.07 7.66 0.79
CA SER A 307 5.64 8.40 -0.33
C SER A 307 5.62 9.89 0.02
N THR A 308 6.39 10.68 -0.71
CA THR A 308 6.46 12.12 -0.46
C THR A 308 5.94 12.95 -1.64
N GLY A 309 5.16 12.33 -2.53
CA GLY A 309 4.64 12.95 -3.76
C GLY A 309 5.65 12.97 -4.89
N ASP A 310 5.25 13.35 -6.00
CA ASP A 310 5.70 13.33 -7.38
C ASP A 310 7.17 13.10 -7.69
N ASP A 311 7.98 14.06 -7.80
CA ASP A 311 9.41 13.91 -8.16
C ASP A 311 10.31 13.53 -6.99
N VAL A 312 9.72 13.20 -5.85
CA VAL A 312 10.48 13.08 -4.63
C VAL A 312 11.03 11.67 -4.49
N ILE A 313 12.34 11.59 -4.59
CA ILE A 313 13.10 10.35 -4.34
C ILE A 313 13.29 10.05 -2.86
N GLN A 314 12.80 10.93 -1.97
CA GLN A 314 12.85 10.76 -0.52
C GLN A 314 11.58 10.05 -0.04
N LYS A 315 11.74 9.04 0.79
CA LYS A 315 10.64 8.32 1.42
C LYS A 315 10.77 8.42 2.93
N HIS A 316 9.65 8.62 3.59
CA HIS A 316 9.57 8.80 5.03
C HIS A 316 9.14 7.47 5.67
N ASP A 317 10.01 6.83 6.46
CA ASP A 317 9.63 5.71 7.32
C ASP A 317 9.44 6.25 8.74
N CYS A 318 8.20 6.31 9.20
CA CYS A 318 7.85 6.80 10.53
C CYS A 318 7.34 5.64 11.40
N ILE A 319 7.93 5.50 12.57
CA ILE A 319 7.61 4.45 13.53
C ILE A 319 6.94 5.08 14.75
N ALA A 320 5.66 4.74 15.01
CA ALA A 320 4.92 5.21 16.16
C ALA A 320 5.06 4.24 17.34
N ASP A 321 5.16 4.79 18.58
CA ASP A 321 5.31 4.02 19.82
C ASP A 321 4.05 3.21 20.13
N ARG A 322 4.00 2.01 19.57
CA ARG A 322 2.89 1.06 19.71
C ARG A 322 2.53 0.81 21.17
N ASN A 323 3.52 0.66 22.04
CA ASN A 323 3.28 0.30 23.44
C ASN A 323 2.53 1.43 24.18
N LYS A 324 2.91 2.68 23.97
CA LYS A 324 2.19 3.83 24.54
C LYS A 324 0.82 4.03 23.90
N MET A 325 0.72 3.85 22.60
CA MET A 325 -0.57 4.00 21.88
C MET A 325 -1.59 2.95 22.33
N LEU A 326 -1.18 1.73 22.60
CA LEU A 326 -2.05 0.67 23.13
C LEU A 326 -2.59 0.98 24.53
N LEU A 327 -1.94 1.86 25.26
CA LEU A 327 -2.32 2.29 26.63
C LEU A 327 -2.99 3.67 26.66
N GLY A 328 -3.16 4.32 25.54
CA GLY A 328 -3.71 5.69 25.47
C GLY A 328 -2.79 6.74 26.12
N GLN A 329 -1.49 6.47 26.20
CA GLN A 329 -0.50 7.35 26.80
C GLN A 329 0.06 8.33 25.76
N PRO A 330 0.68 9.46 26.19
CA PRO A 330 1.41 10.33 25.30
C PRO A 330 2.46 9.55 24.49
N ALA A 331 2.31 9.52 23.17
CA ALA A 331 3.16 8.77 22.27
C ALA A 331 4.06 9.69 21.44
N THR A 332 5.13 9.11 20.91
CA THR A 332 6.01 9.73 19.92
C THR A 332 6.06 8.87 18.67
N GLU A 333 6.43 9.46 17.54
CA GLU A 333 6.93 8.72 16.39
C GLU A 333 8.36 9.12 16.08
N GLN A 334 9.14 8.19 15.55
CA GLN A 334 10.50 8.39 15.09
C GLN A 334 10.52 8.19 13.59
N CYS A 335 11.00 9.18 12.85
CA CYS A 335 10.97 9.17 11.40
C CYS A 335 12.37 9.18 10.82
N ILE A 336 12.61 8.35 9.82
CA ILE A 336 13.84 8.26 9.03
C ILE A 336 13.51 8.60 7.60
N ILE A 337 14.32 9.44 6.96
CA ILE A 337 14.23 9.70 5.51
C ILE A 337 15.21 8.77 4.80
N ILE A 338 14.71 8.04 3.80
CA ILE A 338 15.49 7.20 2.91
C ILE A 338 15.46 7.79 1.51
N ASP A 339 16.61 8.13 0.97
CA ASP A 339 16.75 8.68 -0.37
C ASP A 339 16.93 7.58 -1.43
N GLY A 340 16.65 7.90 -2.68
CA GLY A 340 16.97 7.04 -3.82
C GLY A 340 16.13 5.78 -3.96
N VAL A 341 14.96 5.73 -3.34
CA VAL A 341 14.03 4.60 -3.42
C VAL A 341 12.66 5.05 -3.95
N ASN A 342 11.91 4.13 -4.53
CA ASN A 342 10.57 4.44 -5.00
C ASN A 342 9.53 4.28 -3.89
N PHE A 343 9.30 3.08 -3.39
CA PHE A 343 8.33 2.81 -2.32
C PHE A 343 8.93 1.89 -1.27
N LEU A 344 8.86 2.28 0.00
CA LEU A 344 9.28 1.48 1.13
C LEU A 344 8.11 0.65 1.68
N ASN A 345 8.39 -0.59 2.06
CA ASN A 345 7.44 -1.44 2.78
C ASN A 345 8.13 -2.11 3.95
N ASN A 346 7.59 -1.93 5.15
CA ASN A 346 8.04 -2.63 6.34
C ASN A 346 7.33 -3.98 6.45
N ALA A 347 8.02 -4.97 7.01
CA ALA A 347 7.46 -6.28 7.26
C ALA A 347 6.34 -6.22 8.31
N ASP A 348 5.14 -6.66 7.92
CA ASP A 348 3.92 -6.69 8.72
C ASP A 348 3.64 -8.11 9.19
N ILE A 349 3.47 -8.30 10.50
CA ILE A 349 3.35 -9.64 11.11
C ILE A 349 1.97 -10.24 10.86
N ASP A 350 1.97 -11.45 10.29
CA ASP A 350 0.83 -12.36 10.33
C ASP A 350 1.09 -13.52 11.29
N GLY A 351 0.05 -13.95 12.01
CA GLY A 351 0.09 -15.03 13.00
C GLY A 351 0.66 -14.59 14.35
N GLN A 352 0.67 -15.53 15.29
CA GLN A 352 1.00 -15.25 16.69
C GLN A 352 2.45 -15.52 17.05
N LYS A 353 3.24 -16.11 16.13
CA LYS A 353 4.66 -16.41 16.41
C LYS A 353 5.52 -15.18 16.15
N LEU A 354 6.03 -14.62 17.24
CA LEU A 354 6.86 -13.41 17.22
C LEU A 354 8.25 -13.67 16.63
N PRO A 355 8.86 -12.64 16.01
CA PRO A 355 10.29 -12.62 15.78
C PRO A 355 11.04 -12.71 17.12
N PRO A 356 12.34 -13.00 17.12
CA PRO A 356 13.15 -12.93 18.34
C PRO A 356 13.03 -11.57 19.02
N ALA A 357 13.14 -11.54 20.36
CA ALA A 357 13.10 -10.29 21.12
C ALA A 357 14.19 -9.31 20.63
N GLY A 358 13.81 -8.06 20.42
CA GLY A 358 14.72 -7.02 19.88
C GLY A 358 15.09 -7.19 18.39
N ALA A 359 14.43 -8.09 17.69
CA ALA A 359 14.66 -8.25 16.26
C ALA A 359 14.27 -6.98 15.46
N PRO A 360 15.14 -6.50 14.57
CA PRO A 360 14.81 -5.36 13.72
C PRO A 360 13.63 -5.68 12.82
N ASN A 361 12.85 -4.66 12.44
CA ASN A 361 11.92 -4.79 11.33
C ASN A 361 12.71 -4.87 10.01
N ILE A 362 12.20 -5.64 9.06
CA ILE A 362 12.78 -5.75 7.72
C ILE A 362 11.97 -4.86 6.78
N MET A 363 12.64 -3.86 6.23
CA MET A 363 12.07 -2.93 5.26
C MET A 363 12.58 -3.27 3.87
N MET A 364 11.73 -3.19 2.85
CA MET A 364 12.05 -3.55 1.46
C MET A 364 11.59 -2.50 0.47
N ALA A 365 12.34 -2.37 -0.62
CA ALA A 365 11.94 -1.64 -1.83
C ALA A 365 12.41 -2.41 -3.08
N ALA A 366 11.68 -2.29 -4.18
CA ALA A 366 12.13 -2.77 -5.47
C ALA A 366 12.96 -1.68 -6.18
N GLY A 367 14.02 -2.08 -6.85
CA GLY A 367 14.71 -1.28 -7.85
C GLY A 367 14.24 -1.66 -9.24
N GLY A 368 14.66 -0.93 -10.27
CA GLY A 368 14.34 -1.27 -11.65
C GLY A 368 15.03 -0.38 -12.66
N THR A 369 15.51 -0.99 -13.74
CA THR A 369 16.22 -0.31 -14.82
C THR A 369 15.37 0.70 -15.61
N GLN A 370 14.04 0.66 -15.44
CA GLN A 370 13.10 1.57 -16.10
C GLN A 370 12.89 2.88 -15.32
N LEU A 371 13.27 2.91 -14.03
CA LEU A 371 13.07 4.05 -13.16
C LEU A 371 14.35 4.88 -13.05
N LYS A 372 14.21 6.20 -13.09
CA LYS A 372 15.32 7.14 -12.98
C LYS A 372 15.42 7.71 -11.57
N LYS A 373 16.65 8.07 -11.14
CA LYS A 373 16.94 8.68 -9.82
C LYS A 373 16.63 7.79 -8.61
N ILE A 374 16.32 6.51 -8.81
CA ILE A 374 16.21 5.52 -7.76
C ILE A 374 17.21 4.38 -8.03
N PHE A 375 17.17 3.31 -7.26
CA PHE A 375 17.97 2.12 -7.57
C PHE A 375 17.63 1.59 -8.97
N GLU A 376 18.51 1.84 -9.93
CA GLU A 376 18.28 1.52 -11.35
C GLU A 376 18.56 0.05 -11.70
N ASP A 377 18.87 -0.77 -10.72
CA ASP A 377 19.11 -2.20 -10.87
C ASP A 377 17.88 -3.03 -10.54
N ASP A 378 17.56 -4.03 -11.35
CA ASP A 378 16.58 -5.04 -11.01
C ASP A 378 17.07 -5.80 -9.77
N GLY A 379 16.35 -5.62 -8.66
CA GLY A 379 16.72 -6.21 -7.38
C GLY A 379 15.72 -5.83 -6.30
N ILE A 380 15.83 -6.50 -5.16
CA ILE A 380 15.11 -6.12 -3.96
C ILE A 380 16.12 -5.58 -2.95
N PHE A 381 15.92 -4.36 -2.53
CA PHE A 381 16.78 -3.66 -1.59
C PHE A 381 16.17 -3.77 -0.20
N VAL A 382 17.01 -4.09 0.79
CA VAL A 382 16.57 -4.48 2.13
C VAL A 382 17.32 -3.69 3.18
N TRP A 383 16.59 -3.19 4.17
CA TRP A 383 17.12 -2.56 5.38
C TRP A 383 16.67 -3.32 6.61
N LYS A 384 17.48 -3.25 7.68
CA LYS A 384 17.11 -3.64 9.05
C LYS A 384 16.84 -2.36 9.83
N VAL A 385 15.60 -2.15 10.23
CA VAL A 385 15.20 -0.96 10.98
C VAL A 385 15.18 -1.27 12.47
N HIS A 386 16.04 -0.62 13.22
CA HIS A 386 16.15 -0.70 14.67
C HIS A 386 15.59 0.56 15.31
N VAL A 387 14.65 0.43 16.21
CA VAL A 387 14.07 1.54 16.96
C VAL A 387 14.53 1.50 18.40
N ASP A 388 15.12 2.60 18.88
CA ASP A 388 15.45 2.79 20.29
C ASP A 388 14.53 3.86 20.90
N TRP A 389 13.57 3.41 21.67
CA TRP A 389 12.60 4.30 22.34
C TRP A 389 13.19 5.05 23.53
N THR A 390 14.32 4.61 24.05
CA THR A 390 15.02 5.24 25.18
C THR A 390 15.98 6.32 24.71
N THR A 391 16.72 6.01 23.63
CA THR A 391 17.72 6.91 23.04
C THR A 391 17.48 7.00 21.55
N PRO A 392 16.54 7.85 21.08
CA PRO A 392 16.15 7.91 19.67
C PRO A 392 17.31 8.14 18.68
N ALA A 393 18.40 8.75 19.12
CA ALA A 393 19.60 8.91 18.30
C ALA A 393 20.24 7.57 17.86
N ASN A 394 19.91 6.45 18.53
CA ASN A 394 20.36 5.11 18.15
C ASN A 394 19.43 4.43 17.14
N THR A 395 18.26 5.02 16.87
CA THR A 395 17.34 4.49 15.86
C THR A 395 17.96 4.63 14.47
N LYS A 396 17.92 3.56 13.69
CA LYS A 396 18.59 3.53 12.37
C LYS A 396 17.99 2.50 11.43
N ALA A 397 18.23 2.71 10.16
CA ALA A 397 17.98 1.75 9.09
C ALA A 397 19.34 1.29 8.53
N ASP A 398 19.76 0.08 8.90
CA ASP A 398 21.01 -0.52 8.41
C ASP A 398 20.78 -1.15 7.03
N GLY A 399 21.44 -0.65 6.01
CA GLY A 399 21.28 -1.05 4.60
C GLY A 399 21.53 0.11 3.65
N PRO A 400 21.17 -0.02 2.36
CA PRO A 400 20.49 -1.19 1.80
C PRO A 400 21.44 -2.35 1.49
N VAL A 401 20.90 -3.57 1.56
CA VAL A 401 21.53 -4.75 0.98
C VAL A 401 20.70 -5.17 -0.23
N LYS A 402 21.31 -5.26 -1.40
CA LYS A 402 20.65 -5.74 -2.62
C LYS A 402 20.57 -7.26 -2.63
N ILE A 403 19.36 -7.79 -2.78
CA ILE A 403 19.11 -9.20 -3.08
C ILE A 403 18.88 -9.33 -4.58
N ALA A 404 19.74 -10.09 -5.26
CA ALA A 404 19.58 -10.38 -6.67
C ALA A 404 18.34 -11.26 -6.89
N VAL A 405 17.50 -10.86 -7.85
CA VAL A 405 16.31 -11.58 -8.31
C VAL A 405 16.36 -11.73 -9.83
N ALA A 406 15.51 -12.58 -10.40
CA ALA A 406 15.39 -12.66 -11.85
C ALA A 406 14.98 -11.28 -12.41
N PRO A 407 15.60 -10.81 -13.48
CA PRO A 407 15.28 -9.52 -14.10
C PRO A 407 13.81 -9.40 -14.42
N TYR A 408 13.27 -8.19 -14.34
CA TYR A 408 11.88 -7.90 -14.66
C TYR A 408 11.75 -6.54 -15.33
N HIS A 409 10.67 -6.36 -16.05
CA HIS A 409 10.16 -5.06 -16.46
C HIS A 409 8.90 -4.76 -15.69
N TYR A 410 8.82 -3.57 -15.14
CA TYR A 410 7.58 -3.10 -14.54
C TYR A 410 6.46 -3.11 -15.57
N LEU A 411 5.28 -3.54 -15.15
CA LEU A 411 4.11 -3.48 -16.02
C LEU A 411 3.83 -2.02 -16.42
N CYS A 412 3.52 -1.77 -17.67
CA CYS A 412 3.33 -0.44 -18.25
C CYS A 412 4.52 0.52 -18.04
N ASN A 413 5.76 0.03 -18.02
CA ASN A 413 6.99 0.81 -17.76
C ASN A 413 7.04 1.51 -16.39
N GLY A 414 6.24 1.08 -15.43
CA GLY A 414 6.16 1.65 -14.09
C GLY A 414 5.25 2.89 -13.99
N GLN A 415 5.13 3.39 -12.77
CA GLN A 415 4.32 4.55 -12.40
C GLN A 415 2.87 4.53 -12.93
N LEU A 416 2.18 5.66 -12.89
CA LEU A 416 0.79 5.84 -13.29
C LEU A 416 0.55 5.70 -14.79
N THR A 417 1.11 4.66 -15.41
CA THR A 417 0.91 4.40 -16.82
C THR A 417 -0.27 3.47 -17.04
N ASN A 418 -1.13 3.85 -17.96
CA ASN A 418 -2.39 3.19 -18.25
C ASN A 418 -2.20 2.23 -19.41
N CYS A 419 -2.15 0.93 -19.15
CA CYS A 419 -1.92 -0.02 -20.24
C CYS A 419 -2.91 -1.17 -20.31
N VAL A 420 -3.70 -1.46 -19.27
CA VAL A 420 -4.66 -2.57 -19.30
C VAL A 420 -5.86 -2.20 -20.16
N PRO A 421 -6.03 -2.81 -21.35
CA PRO A 421 -7.14 -2.51 -22.23
C PRO A 421 -8.44 -3.11 -21.67
N GLN A 422 -9.53 -2.41 -21.92
CA GLN A 422 -10.87 -2.83 -21.53
C GLN A 422 -11.75 -3.02 -22.77
N PRO A 423 -12.77 -3.91 -22.75
CA PRO A 423 -13.83 -3.91 -23.75
C PRO A 423 -14.61 -2.58 -23.75
N ASP A 424 -15.21 -2.22 -24.89
CA ASP A 424 -16.18 -1.12 -25.04
C ASP A 424 -15.66 0.30 -24.68
N THR A 425 -14.33 0.49 -24.63
CA THR A 425 -13.70 1.79 -24.39
C THR A 425 -12.24 1.78 -24.83
N ASP A 426 -11.75 2.95 -25.24
CA ASP A 426 -10.31 3.16 -25.50
C ASP A 426 -9.53 3.48 -24.21
N ARG A 427 -10.24 3.71 -23.09
CA ARG A 427 -9.60 3.96 -21.80
C ARG A 427 -8.94 2.71 -21.27
N ARG A 428 -7.70 2.85 -20.81
CA ARG A 428 -6.91 1.77 -20.22
C ARG A 428 -6.76 2.00 -18.73
N LEU A 429 -6.75 0.94 -17.94
CA LEU A 429 -6.58 1.04 -16.51
C LEU A 429 -5.09 1.13 -16.15
N ASP A 430 -4.78 1.88 -15.10
CA ASP A 430 -3.46 1.92 -14.50
C ASP A 430 -3.15 0.64 -13.72
N VAL A 431 -1.88 0.45 -13.37
CA VAL A 431 -1.41 -0.82 -12.80
C VAL A 431 -0.56 -0.64 -11.57
N GLN A 432 -0.24 0.59 -11.16
CA GLN A 432 0.70 0.87 -10.07
C GLN A 432 1.96 0.00 -10.16
N GLY A 433 2.54 -0.08 -11.36
CA GLY A 433 3.50 -1.11 -11.76
C GLY A 433 4.92 -0.92 -11.21
N ASP A 434 5.22 0.19 -10.56
CA ASP A 434 6.58 0.65 -10.22
C ASP A 434 7.04 0.24 -8.81
N LYS A 435 6.31 -0.60 -8.10
CA LYS A 435 6.53 -0.83 -6.67
C LYS A 435 6.20 -2.24 -6.20
N ILE A 436 6.81 -2.65 -5.07
CA ILE A 436 6.26 -3.75 -4.26
C ILE A 436 4.93 -3.28 -3.71
N MET A 437 3.88 -4.07 -3.98
CA MET A 437 2.55 -3.79 -3.45
C MET A 437 2.47 -4.04 -1.94
N GLN A 438 1.59 -3.34 -1.25
CA GLN A 438 1.34 -3.64 0.15
C GLN A 438 0.56 -4.97 0.25
N ARG A 439 0.81 -5.79 1.21
CA ARG A 439 1.73 -5.76 2.35
C ARG A 439 3.00 -6.55 2.01
N VAL A 440 4.13 -6.18 2.59
CA VAL A 440 5.25 -7.11 2.80
C VAL A 440 4.93 -7.90 4.07
N VAL A 441 4.75 -9.21 3.96
CA VAL A 441 4.24 -10.04 5.05
C VAL A 441 5.36 -10.82 5.72
N TYR A 442 5.48 -10.69 7.04
CA TYR A 442 6.36 -11.53 7.84
C TYR A 442 5.61 -12.70 8.45
N ARG A 443 6.20 -13.90 8.35
CA ARG A 443 5.69 -15.13 9.00
C ARG A 443 6.83 -15.90 9.63
N LYS A 444 6.56 -16.45 10.82
CA LYS A 444 7.43 -17.45 11.45
C LYS A 444 6.77 -18.81 11.42
N ILE A 445 7.35 -19.72 10.64
CA ILE A 445 6.85 -21.08 10.44
C ILE A 445 7.91 -22.06 10.99
N GLY A 446 7.56 -22.85 11.99
CA GLY A 446 8.53 -23.77 12.59
C GLY A 446 9.81 -23.05 13.03
N ASN A 447 10.92 -23.39 12.40
CA ASN A 447 12.25 -22.85 12.71
C ASN A 447 12.74 -21.81 11.71
N HIS A 448 11.93 -21.39 10.73
CA HIS A 448 12.31 -20.37 9.76
C HIS A 448 11.39 -19.16 9.81
N GLU A 449 11.93 -18.04 9.36
CA GLU A 449 11.23 -16.77 9.24
C GLU A 449 11.15 -16.45 7.74
N SER A 450 9.95 -16.22 7.23
CA SER A 450 9.68 -15.88 5.83
C SER A 450 9.18 -14.46 5.71
N ILE A 451 9.54 -13.80 4.61
CA ILE A 451 9.03 -12.50 4.20
C ILE A 451 8.51 -12.65 2.78
N LEU A 452 7.28 -12.23 2.56
CA LEU A 452 6.61 -12.30 1.27
C LEU A 452 6.46 -10.92 0.67
N ALA A 453 6.65 -10.81 -0.63
CA ALA A 453 6.42 -9.60 -1.40
C ALA A 453 5.91 -9.94 -2.79
N ALA A 454 5.16 -9.03 -3.41
CA ALA A 454 4.67 -9.19 -4.78
C ALA A 454 4.55 -7.84 -5.48
N HIS A 455 4.68 -7.85 -6.81
CA HIS A 455 4.45 -6.69 -7.68
C HIS A 455 4.02 -7.11 -9.08
N SER A 456 3.59 -6.13 -9.87
CA SER A 456 3.15 -6.34 -11.25
C SER A 456 4.33 -6.24 -12.21
N VAL A 457 4.42 -7.16 -13.18
CA VAL A 457 5.49 -7.16 -14.20
C VAL A 457 4.94 -7.43 -15.59
N ALA A 458 5.62 -6.92 -16.61
CA ALA A 458 5.40 -7.32 -17.99
C ALA A 458 5.87 -8.77 -18.19
N THR A 459 5.21 -9.50 -19.12
CA THR A 459 5.47 -10.93 -19.35
C THR A 459 5.82 -11.23 -20.79
N GLN A 460 6.45 -12.38 -21.02
CA GLN A 460 6.78 -12.84 -22.37
C GLN A 460 5.55 -13.05 -23.25
N ALA A 461 4.40 -13.37 -22.66
CA ALA A 461 3.15 -13.54 -23.38
C ALA A 461 2.52 -12.21 -23.84
N GLY A 462 3.06 -11.06 -23.43
CA GLY A 462 2.61 -9.72 -23.81
C GLY A 462 1.53 -9.10 -22.91
N GLY A 463 1.11 -9.78 -21.86
CA GLY A 463 0.22 -9.26 -20.82
C GLY A 463 0.94 -8.86 -19.54
N GLY A 464 0.20 -8.78 -18.44
CA GLY A 464 0.71 -8.55 -17.09
C GLY A 464 0.77 -9.83 -16.28
N GLY A 465 1.79 -9.97 -15.43
CA GLY A 465 1.93 -11.09 -14.51
C GLY A 465 2.24 -10.65 -13.09
N VAL A 466 1.89 -11.52 -12.16
CA VAL A 466 2.21 -11.33 -10.75
C VAL A 466 3.57 -11.94 -10.44
N ARG A 467 4.58 -11.10 -10.22
CA ARG A 467 5.87 -11.50 -9.67
C ARG A 467 5.72 -11.57 -8.14
N TRP A 468 6.05 -12.71 -7.56
CA TRP A 468 6.02 -12.93 -6.13
C TRP A 468 7.31 -13.54 -5.62
N TYR A 469 7.62 -13.29 -4.35
CA TYR A 469 8.83 -13.70 -3.68
C TYR A 469 8.54 -14.27 -2.31
N GLU A 470 9.33 -15.25 -1.89
CA GLU A 470 9.57 -15.62 -0.51
C GLU A 470 11.05 -15.44 -0.22
N PHE A 471 11.35 -14.52 0.66
CA PHE A 471 12.65 -14.37 1.28
C PHE A 471 12.64 -15.09 2.62
N ARG A 472 13.79 -15.60 3.03
CA ARG A 472 13.97 -16.15 4.38
C ARG A 472 15.10 -15.41 5.08
N LEU A 473 15.05 -15.41 6.42
CA LEU A 473 16.06 -14.80 7.25
C LEU A 473 17.02 -15.87 7.77
N ASP A 474 18.30 -15.60 7.68
CA ASP A 474 19.34 -16.45 8.26
C ASP A 474 19.50 -16.18 9.78
N LYS A 475 20.49 -16.81 10.43
CA LYS A 475 20.76 -16.64 11.86
C LYS A 475 21.17 -15.22 12.25
N LYS A 476 21.69 -14.42 11.31
CA LYS A 476 22.02 -13.00 11.49
C LYS A 476 20.86 -12.09 11.11
N ARG A 477 19.73 -12.68 10.71
CA ARG A 477 18.55 -12.01 10.14
C ARG A 477 18.86 -11.26 8.85
N ASP A 478 19.85 -11.75 8.09
CA ASP A 478 20.05 -11.30 6.71
C ASP A 478 19.04 -12.00 5.81
N ALA A 479 18.31 -11.20 5.02
CA ALA A 479 17.32 -11.74 4.10
C ALA A 479 18.01 -12.32 2.85
N TYR A 480 17.54 -13.48 2.40
CA TYR A 480 17.96 -14.10 1.16
C TYR A 480 16.78 -14.62 0.37
N LEU A 481 16.90 -14.65 -0.94
CA LEU A 481 15.85 -15.19 -1.81
C LEU A 481 15.75 -16.71 -1.64
N PHE A 482 14.60 -17.18 -1.14
CA PHE A 482 14.32 -18.61 -1.02
C PHE A 482 13.62 -19.15 -2.26
N GLN A 483 12.66 -18.39 -2.81
CA GLN A 483 11.97 -18.67 -4.07
C GLN A 483 11.34 -17.43 -4.67
N GLN A 484 11.13 -17.48 -5.98
CA GLN A 484 10.40 -16.48 -6.74
C GLN A 484 9.67 -17.14 -7.90
N GLY A 485 8.64 -16.48 -8.41
CA GLY A 485 7.92 -16.87 -9.60
C GLY A 485 7.14 -15.71 -10.19
N THR A 486 6.81 -15.78 -11.48
CA THR A 486 5.87 -14.88 -12.14
C THR A 486 4.69 -15.68 -12.62
N TYR A 487 3.51 -15.41 -12.08
CA TYR A 487 2.30 -16.08 -12.50
C TYR A 487 1.70 -15.38 -13.73
N ALA A 488 1.82 -16.00 -14.88
CA ALA A 488 1.39 -15.48 -16.19
C ALA A 488 0.96 -16.62 -17.11
N PRO A 489 -0.14 -17.35 -16.79
CA PRO A 489 -0.53 -18.56 -17.50
C PRO A 489 -1.09 -18.33 -18.92
N ASP A 490 -1.30 -17.08 -19.29
CA ASP A 490 -1.82 -16.62 -20.59
C ASP A 490 -1.38 -15.19 -20.88
N SER A 491 -1.83 -14.58 -21.97
CA SER A 491 -1.51 -13.20 -22.39
C SER A 491 -2.41 -12.12 -21.79
N PHE A 492 -3.32 -12.46 -20.87
CA PHE A 492 -4.11 -11.47 -20.16
C PHE A 492 -3.32 -10.79 -19.05
N TYR A 493 -3.91 -9.74 -18.49
CA TYR A 493 -3.27 -8.93 -17.46
C TYR A 493 -3.64 -9.44 -16.08
N ARG A 494 -2.62 -9.56 -15.21
CA ARG A 494 -2.75 -9.75 -13.77
C ARG A 494 -1.89 -8.72 -13.09
N TRP A 495 -2.53 -7.86 -12.27
CA TRP A 495 -1.85 -6.70 -11.68
C TRP A 495 -2.37 -6.37 -10.28
N ILE A 496 -1.72 -5.43 -9.61
CA ILE A 496 -2.00 -5.02 -8.22
C ILE A 496 -2.19 -6.24 -7.31
N PRO A 497 -1.13 -7.09 -7.15
CA PRO A 497 -1.23 -8.27 -6.31
C PRO A 497 -1.17 -7.95 -4.83
N SER A 498 -1.78 -8.81 -4.01
CA SER A 498 -1.56 -8.89 -2.56
C SER A 498 -1.35 -10.33 -2.14
N ILE A 499 -0.40 -10.56 -1.23
CA ILE A 499 0.10 -11.90 -0.88
C ILE A 499 0.03 -12.13 0.62
N ALA A 500 -0.25 -13.37 1.05
CA ALA A 500 -0.18 -13.78 2.43
C ALA A 500 0.25 -15.25 2.55
N MET A 501 0.60 -15.69 3.77
CA MET A 501 1.00 -17.05 4.09
C MET A 501 0.26 -17.54 5.34
N ASP A 502 -0.29 -18.73 5.28
CA ASP A 502 -0.95 -19.36 6.42
C ASP A 502 0.05 -20.01 7.41
N LYS A 503 -0.45 -20.57 8.51
CA LYS A 503 0.39 -21.20 9.56
C LYS A 503 1.13 -22.45 9.09
N LYS A 504 0.79 -23.02 7.94
CA LYS A 504 1.47 -24.18 7.33
C LYS A 504 2.56 -23.77 6.36
N GLY A 505 2.64 -22.48 5.98
CA GLY A 505 3.53 -21.99 4.94
C GLY A 505 2.91 -22.06 3.54
N ASP A 506 1.60 -22.35 3.44
CA ASP A 506 0.88 -22.26 2.18
C ASP A 506 0.70 -20.79 1.82
N ILE A 507 0.84 -20.42 0.53
CA ILE A 507 0.79 -19.05 0.05
C ILE A 507 -0.48 -18.86 -0.77
N GLY A 508 -1.20 -17.74 -0.51
CA GLY A 508 -2.30 -17.24 -1.30
C GLY A 508 -1.97 -15.86 -1.88
N VAL A 509 -2.33 -15.64 -3.14
CA VAL A 509 -2.10 -14.38 -3.86
C VAL A 509 -3.39 -13.98 -4.55
N GLY A 510 -3.94 -12.82 -4.18
CA GLY A 510 -5.05 -12.17 -4.87
C GLY A 510 -4.54 -11.11 -5.83
N TYR A 511 -5.27 -10.84 -6.91
CA TYR A 511 -4.88 -9.87 -7.94
C TYR A 511 -6.05 -9.49 -8.83
N SER A 512 -5.98 -8.30 -9.45
CA SER A 512 -6.84 -7.88 -10.54
C SER A 512 -6.54 -8.67 -11.81
N PHE A 513 -7.57 -8.99 -12.58
CA PHE A 513 -7.50 -9.70 -13.86
C PHE A 513 -8.31 -8.97 -14.92
N GLY A 514 -7.79 -8.84 -16.15
CA GLY A 514 -8.51 -8.20 -17.24
C GLY A 514 -7.76 -8.25 -18.57
N GLY A 515 -8.19 -7.43 -19.50
CA GLY A 515 -7.68 -7.40 -20.88
C GLY A 515 -8.66 -8.01 -21.87
N ILE A 516 -8.86 -7.35 -23.03
CA ILE A 516 -9.83 -7.73 -24.06
C ILE A 516 -9.74 -9.23 -24.39
N PRO A 517 -10.87 -9.98 -24.37
CA PRO A 517 -12.26 -9.51 -24.26
C PRO A 517 -12.81 -9.43 -22.82
N ASN A 518 -11.96 -9.56 -21.77
CA ASN A 518 -12.39 -9.61 -20.38
C ASN A 518 -12.44 -8.19 -19.79
N TYR A 519 -13.54 -7.86 -19.12
CA TYR A 519 -13.60 -6.71 -18.22
C TYR A 519 -12.76 -6.97 -16.96
N ALA A 520 -12.33 -5.90 -16.31
CA ALA A 520 -11.54 -5.99 -15.10
C ALA A 520 -12.34 -6.62 -13.94
N GLY A 521 -11.74 -7.59 -13.28
CA GLY A 521 -12.32 -8.33 -12.17
C GLY A 521 -11.23 -8.91 -11.26
N GLN A 522 -11.59 -9.83 -10.38
CA GLN A 522 -10.72 -10.30 -9.32
C GLN A 522 -10.52 -11.80 -9.36
N ARG A 523 -9.28 -12.23 -9.17
CA ARG A 523 -8.90 -13.64 -9.07
C ARG A 523 -7.90 -13.85 -7.94
N PHE A 524 -7.72 -15.09 -7.56
CA PHE A 524 -6.65 -15.51 -6.67
C PHE A 524 -6.09 -16.87 -7.09
N ALA A 525 -4.84 -17.11 -6.73
CA ALA A 525 -4.14 -18.36 -6.92
C ALA A 525 -3.38 -18.73 -5.63
N ALA A 526 -3.01 -20.00 -5.50
CA ALA A 526 -2.36 -20.48 -4.30
C ALA A 526 -1.35 -21.60 -4.57
N ARG A 527 -0.49 -21.86 -3.56
CA ARG A 527 0.40 -23.01 -3.51
C ARG A 527 0.51 -23.57 -2.10
N ARG A 528 0.87 -24.83 -1.98
CA ARG A 528 1.29 -25.41 -0.70
C ARG A 528 2.77 -25.16 -0.46
N GLU A 529 3.19 -25.16 0.82
CA GLU A 529 4.59 -25.02 1.20
C GLU A 529 5.51 -25.98 0.43
N ASN A 530 5.12 -27.23 0.34
CA ASN A 530 5.93 -28.32 -0.25
C ASN A 530 5.76 -28.47 -1.77
N ASP A 531 5.05 -27.59 -2.43
CA ASP A 531 4.96 -27.60 -3.90
C ASP A 531 6.27 -27.13 -4.55
N PRO A 532 6.52 -27.43 -5.84
CA PRO A 532 7.71 -26.95 -6.53
C PRO A 532 7.90 -25.45 -6.37
N LYS A 533 9.14 -25.03 -6.08
CA LYS A 533 9.46 -23.62 -5.87
C LYS A 533 9.11 -22.78 -7.11
N GLY A 534 8.63 -21.57 -6.87
CA GLY A 534 8.29 -20.61 -7.93
C GLY A 534 6.96 -20.87 -8.63
N VAL A 535 6.17 -21.87 -8.19
CA VAL A 535 4.93 -22.26 -8.86
C VAL A 535 3.73 -22.08 -7.93
N LEU A 536 2.68 -21.40 -8.42
CA LEU A 536 1.34 -21.42 -7.83
C LEU A 536 0.61 -22.65 -8.37
N SER A 537 0.54 -23.69 -7.56
CA SER A 537 0.18 -25.04 -7.99
C SER A 537 -1.32 -25.30 -8.13
N PHE A 538 -2.16 -24.47 -7.52
CA PHE A 538 -3.60 -24.53 -7.69
C PHE A 538 -4.05 -23.73 -8.92
N HIS A 539 -5.05 -24.25 -9.62
CA HIS A 539 -5.74 -23.49 -10.67
C HIS A 539 -6.29 -22.19 -10.08
N GLU A 540 -6.19 -21.08 -10.81
CA GLU A 540 -6.72 -19.82 -10.30
C GLU A 540 -8.24 -19.87 -10.12
N THR A 541 -8.73 -19.16 -9.09
CA THR A 541 -10.15 -19.07 -8.77
C THR A 541 -10.63 -17.65 -9.09
N VAL A 542 -11.80 -17.54 -9.72
CA VAL A 542 -12.47 -16.25 -9.93
C VAL A 542 -13.17 -15.84 -8.64
N LEU A 543 -12.83 -14.67 -8.10
CA LEU A 543 -13.54 -14.03 -6.99
C LEU A 543 -14.69 -13.16 -7.50
N ALA A 544 -14.43 -12.33 -8.52
CA ALA A 544 -15.42 -11.49 -9.15
C ALA A 544 -15.12 -11.38 -10.66
N THR A 545 -16.14 -11.55 -11.48
CA THR A 545 -16.07 -11.29 -12.92
C THR A 545 -16.54 -9.87 -13.18
N GLY A 546 -15.73 -9.07 -13.89
CA GLY A 546 -16.18 -7.76 -14.40
C GLY A 546 -17.21 -7.92 -15.50
N GLU A 547 -18.19 -7.04 -15.53
CA GLU A 547 -19.30 -7.01 -16.48
C GLU A 547 -19.36 -5.69 -17.27
N ALA A 548 -18.58 -4.68 -16.88
CA ALA A 548 -18.54 -3.38 -17.51
C ALA A 548 -17.12 -2.79 -17.45
N ALA A 549 -16.83 -1.86 -18.39
CA ALA A 549 -15.61 -1.08 -18.40
C ALA A 549 -15.72 0.13 -17.46
N GLN A 550 -14.65 0.45 -16.76
CA GLN A 550 -14.52 1.72 -16.05
C GLN A 550 -14.24 2.85 -17.04
N LYS A 551 -15.16 3.82 -17.13
CA LYS A 551 -15.12 4.90 -18.14
C LYS A 551 -14.92 6.29 -17.53
N ASN A 552 -15.13 6.45 -16.22
CA ASN A 552 -15.06 7.74 -15.52
C ASN A 552 -13.63 8.14 -15.17
N THR A 553 -12.72 7.18 -14.95
CA THR A 553 -11.31 7.41 -14.62
C THR A 553 -10.43 6.30 -15.16
N LEU A 554 -9.13 6.57 -15.24
CA LEU A 554 -8.09 5.57 -15.57
C LEU A 554 -7.58 4.88 -14.29
N ARG A 555 -7.80 5.47 -13.11
CA ARG A 555 -7.32 4.97 -11.81
C ARG A 555 -8.05 3.70 -11.42
N TRP A 556 -7.29 2.67 -11.02
CA TRP A 556 -7.78 1.36 -10.62
C TRP A 556 -7.12 0.91 -9.32
N GLU A 557 -7.91 0.70 -8.29
CA GLU A 557 -7.53 0.17 -6.97
C GLU A 557 -6.46 0.96 -6.20
N ASP A 558 -5.35 1.32 -6.75
CA ASP A 558 -4.07 1.74 -6.16
C ASP A 558 -3.41 0.64 -5.33
N TYR A 559 -4.14 -0.02 -4.45
CA TYR A 559 -3.71 -1.19 -3.71
C TYR A 559 -4.91 -2.06 -3.30
N THR A 560 -4.60 -3.26 -2.84
CA THR A 560 -5.55 -4.23 -2.31
C THR A 560 -4.93 -4.98 -1.13
N THR A 561 -5.73 -5.80 -0.46
CA THR A 561 -5.27 -6.50 0.74
C THR A 561 -5.64 -7.97 0.71
N THR A 562 -4.64 -8.83 0.95
CA THR A 562 -4.82 -10.23 1.39
C THR A 562 -4.41 -10.33 2.85
N ALA A 563 -5.33 -10.79 3.71
CA ALA A 563 -5.13 -10.96 5.15
C ALA A 563 -5.35 -12.41 5.58
N ILE A 564 -4.72 -12.82 6.67
CA ILE A 564 -4.97 -14.12 7.30
C ILE A 564 -5.96 -13.96 8.44
N ASP A 565 -6.93 -14.87 8.52
CA ASP A 565 -7.88 -14.93 9.63
C ASP A 565 -7.16 -15.27 10.94
N PRO A 566 -7.18 -14.39 11.95
CA PRO A 566 -6.48 -14.64 13.20
C PRO A 566 -7.14 -15.74 14.06
N SER A 567 -8.37 -16.17 13.73
CA SER A 567 -9.09 -17.20 14.49
C SER A 567 -8.62 -18.60 14.17
N ASP A 568 -8.18 -18.85 12.93
CA ASP A 568 -7.76 -20.19 12.50
C ASP A 568 -6.34 -20.22 11.92
N ASP A 569 -5.80 -19.06 11.59
CA ASP A 569 -4.48 -18.87 10.99
C ASP A 569 -4.28 -19.67 9.68
N CYS A 570 -5.40 -19.94 8.97
CA CYS A 570 -5.48 -20.75 7.76
C CYS A 570 -6.27 -20.09 6.64
N THR A 571 -7.28 -19.29 6.98
CA THR A 571 -8.19 -18.70 6.00
C THR A 571 -7.61 -17.39 5.49
N PHE A 572 -7.49 -17.29 4.18
CA PHE A 572 -7.12 -16.07 3.46
C PHE A 572 -8.37 -15.26 3.19
N TRP A 573 -8.29 -13.97 3.40
CA TRP A 573 -9.30 -12.97 3.05
C TRP A 573 -8.72 -12.02 2.04
N TYR A 574 -9.41 -11.79 0.95
CA TYR A 574 -8.98 -10.93 -0.15
C TYR A 574 -10.11 -10.01 -0.59
N VAL A 575 -9.78 -8.78 -0.97
CA VAL A 575 -10.72 -7.79 -1.50
C VAL A 575 -10.17 -7.20 -2.79
N GLY A 576 -11.02 -6.84 -3.72
CA GLY A 576 -10.62 -6.10 -4.93
C GLY A 576 -11.81 -5.60 -5.73
N ASP A 577 -11.54 -4.75 -6.72
CA ASP A 577 -12.51 -4.02 -7.51
C ASP A 577 -13.07 -4.82 -8.69
N TYR A 578 -14.32 -4.55 -9.02
CA TYR A 578 -14.96 -4.97 -10.26
C TYR A 578 -16.13 -4.03 -10.58
N LEU A 579 -16.68 -4.11 -11.77
CA LEU A 579 -17.89 -3.37 -12.14
C LEU A 579 -18.96 -4.35 -12.64
N LYS A 580 -20.21 -4.09 -12.28
CA LYS A 580 -21.39 -4.74 -12.88
C LYS A 580 -21.94 -3.91 -14.02
N THR A 581 -22.72 -4.55 -14.88
CA THR A 581 -23.45 -3.85 -15.93
C THR A 581 -24.28 -2.70 -15.35
N GLY A 582 -24.06 -1.49 -15.86
CA GLY A 582 -24.74 -0.28 -15.43
C GLY A 582 -24.04 0.49 -14.28
N ASP A 583 -22.93 -0.01 -13.77
CA ASP A 583 -22.13 0.76 -12.82
C ASP A 583 -21.29 1.82 -13.54
N GLU A 584 -21.21 3.00 -12.94
CA GLU A 584 -20.31 4.08 -13.37
C GLU A 584 -19.01 4.13 -12.56
N ASN A 585 -19.01 3.47 -11.40
CA ASN A 585 -17.89 3.42 -10.47
C ASN A 585 -17.69 1.99 -9.95
N TYR A 586 -16.54 1.72 -9.34
CA TYR A 586 -16.19 0.39 -8.84
C TYR A 586 -17.20 -0.14 -7.79
N ARG A 587 -17.29 -1.45 -7.73
CA ARG A 587 -17.72 -2.25 -6.58
C ARG A 587 -16.51 -2.97 -6.03
N THR A 588 -16.55 -3.36 -4.78
CA THR A 588 -15.56 -4.27 -4.23
C THR A 588 -16.16 -5.64 -3.94
N ARG A 589 -15.35 -6.68 -4.08
CA ARG A 589 -15.71 -8.05 -3.70
C ARG A 589 -14.76 -8.54 -2.62
N ILE A 590 -15.32 -8.93 -1.48
CA ILE A 590 -14.58 -9.57 -0.40
C ILE A 590 -14.80 -11.08 -0.51
N GLY A 591 -13.71 -11.86 -0.47
CA GLY A 591 -13.78 -13.30 -0.50
C GLY A 591 -12.83 -13.96 0.49
N ALA A 592 -13.21 -15.15 0.93
CA ALA A 592 -12.39 -15.98 1.79
C ALA A 592 -12.12 -17.34 1.13
N PHE A 593 -10.90 -17.83 1.25
CA PHE A 593 -10.50 -19.14 0.76
C PHE A 593 -9.49 -19.80 1.72
N ARG A 594 -9.34 -21.10 1.60
CA ARG A 594 -8.39 -21.87 2.42
C ARG A 594 -7.72 -22.93 1.59
N VAL A 595 -6.40 -22.99 1.64
CA VAL A 595 -5.64 -24.05 0.99
C VAL A 595 -5.98 -25.40 1.65
N PRO A 596 -6.37 -26.42 0.86
CA PRO A 596 -6.75 -27.71 1.41
C PRO A 596 -5.65 -28.34 2.24
N GLY A 597 -6.00 -28.73 3.47
CA GLY A 597 -5.07 -29.34 4.43
C GLY A 597 -4.66 -28.43 5.58
N CYS A 598 -4.89 -27.11 5.49
CA CYS A 598 -4.81 -26.26 6.66
C CYS A 598 -6.10 -26.39 7.50
N LYS A 599 -5.96 -26.78 8.76
CA LYS A 599 -7.08 -26.90 9.73
C LYS A 599 -6.93 -25.87 10.80
N GLY A 600 -8.00 -25.14 11.10
CA GLY A 600 -8.08 -24.29 12.28
C GLY A 600 -7.89 -25.14 13.55
N ASP A 601 -7.22 -24.59 14.54
CA ASP A 601 -7.26 -25.16 15.88
C ASP A 601 -8.67 -24.90 16.41
N ARG A 602 -9.39 -25.96 16.80
CA ARG A 602 -10.73 -25.88 17.38
C ARG A 602 -10.64 -25.48 18.84
#